data_6e4a1b545e1d9847cddfbc7c62a36b16
#
_entry.id   6e4a1b545e1d9847cddfbc7c62a36b16
#
_cell.length_a   1.000
_cell.length_b   1.000
_cell.length_c   1.000
_cell.angle_alpha   90.00
_cell.angle_beta   90.00
_cell.angle_gamma   90.00
#
_symmetry.space_group_name_H-M   'P 1'
#
loop_
_entity.id
_entity.type
_entity.pdbx_description
1 polymer ?
#
loop_
_entity_poly.entity_id
_entity_poly.type
_entity_poly.pdbx_seq_one_letter_code
_entity_poly.pdbx_strand_id
1 'polypeptide(L)'
;MIANVTNHAQNRWHPLIQNHIKMKVTAEKNEKVANMIFGSIYPLYLNRLEKNGRTKEELNQVIEWFTGFDKDDLQALIKEKVTFSTFFQKAKIHPNAHLIKGVVCGYRIEEIEDEFELYKQCRRMEKLIDELAKGRKMEKIL
;
A
#
# COMPACT_ATOMS: atom_id res chain seq x y z
N MET A 1 -27.87 24.45 -19.03
CA MET A 1 -26.99 23.71 -18.73
C MET A 1 -26.84 23.51 -18.05
N ILE A 2 -27.00 23.71 -18.76
CA ILE A 2 -26.30 22.95 -18.36
C ILE A 2 -26.24 22.75 -17.94
N ALA A 3 -26.60 22.62 -18.46
CA ALA A 3 -25.88 21.88 -18.11
C ALA A 3 -25.74 21.66 -17.76
N ASN A 4 -26.19 21.91 -18.31
CA ASN A 4 -25.52 21.28 -18.13
C ASN A 4 -25.22 21.13 -17.71
N VAL A 5 -25.70 21.31 -18.23
CA VAL A 5 -24.89 20.72 -18.00
C VAL A 5 -24.62 20.54 -17.53
N THR A 6 -24.75 20.73 -18.04
CA THR A 6 -24.05 20.15 -17.80
C THR A 6 -23.74 20.01 -17.33
N ASN A 7 -24.10 20.11 -17.88
CA ASN A 7 -23.36 19.63 -17.65
C ASN A 7 -23.05 19.68 -17.20
N HIS A 8 -23.00 19.58 -17.65
CA HIS A 8 -22.38 19.20 -17.49
C HIS A 8 -22.00 19.18 -16.71
N ALA A 9 -22.59 19.80 -17.37
CA ALA A 9 -21.76 19.39 -16.80
C ALA A 9 -21.68 19.40 -15.98
N GLN A 10 -21.67 19.39 -16.41
CA GLN A 10 -21.17 19.06 -15.94
C GLN A 10 -20.80 18.75 -15.19
N ASN A 11 -21.29 19.11 -15.90
CA ASN A 11 -20.58 18.56 -15.36
C ASN A 11 -20.29 18.69 -14.83
N ARG A 12 -20.62 18.58 -15.10
CA ARG A 12 -19.88 18.27 -14.69
C ARG A 12 -19.60 18.20 -13.77
N TRP A 13 -19.95 18.51 -14.18
CA TRP A 13 -19.30 18.04 -13.40
C TRP A 13 -19.16 18.00 -12.61
N HIS A 14 -19.28 17.85 -12.51
CA HIS A 14 -18.58 17.39 -11.75
C HIS A 14 -18.35 17.15 -11.03
N PRO A 15 -18.56 16.90 -11.27
CA PRO A 15 -17.73 16.34 -10.45
C PRO A 15 -17.73 16.31 -9.84
N LEU A 16 -18.05 16.17 -10.05
CA LEU A 16 -17.43 15.77 -9.33
C LEU A 16 -17.38 15.47 -8.85
N ILE A 17 -17.61 15.58 -8.94
CA ILE A 17 -17.17 15.11 -8.43
C ILE A 17 -16.83 14.87 -8.20
N GLN A 18 -16.81 15.01 -8.37
CA GLN A 18 -16.07 14.65 -8.08
C GLN A 18 -15.37 14.31 -7.63
N ASN A 19 -15.10 14.65 -8.24
CA ASN A 19 -14.30 14.37 -7.64
C ASN A 19 -14.07 13.48 -6.61
N HIS A 20 -13.88 13.18 -6.30
CA HIS A 20 -13.90 12.35 -5.09
C HIS A 20 -14.61 11.04 -5.30
N ILE A 21 -14.24 10.41 -6.33
CA ILE A 21 -14.64 9.02 -6.53
C ILE A 21 -13.76 8.21 -5.61
N LYS A 22 -14.36 7.67 -4.54
CA LYS A 22 -13.66 6.73 -3.69
C LYS A 22 -13.33 5.49 -4.50
N MET A 23 -12.08 5.11 -4.52
CA MET A 23 -11.68 3.85 -5.10
C MET A 23 -12.09 2.74 -4.14
N LYS A 24 -12.86 1.80 -4.64
CA LYS A 24 -13.29 0.66 -3.83
C LYS A 24 -12.43 -0.55 -4.12
N VAL A 25 -12.10 -1.28 -3.06
CA VAL A 25 -11.46 -2.58 -3.20
C VAL A 25 -12.54 -3.59 -3.53
N THR A 26 -12.28 -4.44 -4.50
CA THR A 26 -13.17 -5.52 -4.90
C THR A 26 -12.46 -6.85 -4.68
N ALA A 27 -13.24 -7.96 -4.69
CA ALA A 27 -12.65 -9.29 -4.60
C ALA A 27 -11.62 -9.51 -5.70
N GLU A 28 -11.90 -9.00 -6.90
CA GLU A 28 -11.01 -9.12 -8.04
C GLU A 28 -9.69 -8.40 -7.81
N LYS A 29 -9.73 -7.17 -7.29
CA LYS A 29 -8.52 -6.41 -6.97
C LYS A 29 -7.72 -7.09 -5.87
N ASN A 30 -8.41 -7.60 -4.85
CA ASN A 30 -7.75 -8.31 -3.76
C ASN A 30 -7.02 -9.55 -4.28
N GLU A 31 -7.68 -10.31 -5.15
CA GLU A 31 -7.06 -11.51 -5.72
C GLU A 31 -5.90 -11.18 -6.62
N LYS A 32 -6.01 -10.10 -7.41
CA LYS A 32 -4.92 -9.67 -8.28
C LYS A 32 -3.67 -9.36 -7.48
N VAL A 33 -3.81 -8.62 -6.38
CA VAL A 33 -2.67 -8.30 -5.52
C VAL A 33 -2.13 -9.56 -4.86
N ALA A 34 -3.03 -10.46 -4.42
CA ALA A 34 -2.62 -11.71 -3.78
C ALA A 34 -1.70 -12.53 -4.68
N ASN A 35 -1.91 -12.48 -5.98
CA ASN A 35 -1.15 -13.26 -6.96
C ASN A 35 0.11 -12.56 -7.48
N MET A 36 0.34 -11.31 -7.11
CA MET A 36 1.56 -10.60 -7.50
C MET A 36 2.77 -11.15 -6.74
N ILE A 37 3.90 -11.19 -7.42
CA ILE A 37 5.15 -11.68 -6.83
C ILE A 37 5.78 -10.55 -6.01
N PHE A 38 5.99 -10.78 -4.72
CA PHE A 38 6.57 -9.77 -3.83
C PHE A 38 7.93 -9.28 -4.35
N GLY A 39 8.80 -10.20 -4.76
CA GLY A 39 10.14 -9.86 -5.25
C GLY A 39 10.14 -9.02 -6.51
N SER A 40 9.03 -9.01 -7.26
CA SER A 40 8.89 -8.15 -8.44
C SER A 40 8.47 -6.74 -8.07
N ILE A 41 7.81 -6.56 -6.94
CA ILE A 41 7.35 -5.26 -6.47
C ILE A 41 8.40 -4.58 -5.58
N TYR A 42 9.16 -5.36 -4.83
CA TYR A 42 10.19 -4.84 -3.93
C TYR A 42 11.14 -3.83 -4.60
N PRO A 43 11.68 -4.09 -5.82
CA PRO A 43 12.53 -3.11 -6.49
C PRO A 43 11.84 -1.79 -6.80
N LEU A 44 10.52 -1.81 -6.99
CA LEU A 44 9.77 -0.58 -7.23
C LEU A 44 9.71 0.27 -5.96
N TYR A 45 9.53 -0.35 -4.81
CA TYR A 45 9.60 0.35 -3.52
C TYR A 45 10.99 0.96 -3.32
N LEU A 46 12.02 0.16 -3.58
CA LEU A 46 13.40 0.60 -3.40
C LEU A 46 13.74 1.77 -4.32
N ASN A 47 13.36 1.71 -5.58
CA ASN A 47 13.58 2.79 -6.53
C ASN A 47 12.96 4.09 -6.05
N ARG A 48 11.72 4.01 -5.58
CA ARG A 48 11.02 5.18 -5.09
C ARG A 48 11.73 5.82 -3.91
N LEU A 49 12.19 5.00 -2.98
CA LEU A 49 12.87 5.49 -1.78
C LEU A 49 14.22 6.09 -2.13
N GLU A 50 14.98 5.44 -3.00
CA GLU A 50 16.30 5.94 -3.40
C GLU A 50 16.20 7.28 -4.11
N LYS A 51 15.18 7.48 -4.91
CA LYS A 51 14.94 8.77 -5.56
C LYS A 51 14.68 9.88 -4.56
N ASN A 52 14.23 9.53 -3.37
CA ASN A 52 13.93 10.49 -2.32
C ASN A 52 14.98 10.51 -1.21
N GLY A 53 16.17 9.96 -1.49
CA GLY A 53 17.29 9.99 -0.56
C GLY A 53 17.23 9.02 0.60
N ARG A 54 16.33 8.01 0.50
CA ARG A 54 16.23 6.99 1.54
C ARG A 54 17.00 5.74 1.11
N THR A 55 17.24 4.84 2.04
CA THR A 55 18.13 3.70 1.82
C THR A 55 17.38 2.37 1.82
N LYS A 56 18.03 1.35 1.27
CA LYS A 56 17.53 -0.01 1.30
C LYS A 56 17.35 -0.51 2.73
N GLU A 57 18.27 -0.12 3.62
CA GLU A 57 18.21 -0.50 5.03
C GLU A 57 16.95 0.06 5.69
N GLU A 58 16.58 1.29 5.34
CA GLU A 58 15.37 1.89 5.86
C GLU A 58 14.12 1.18 5.34
N LEU A 59 14.10 0.81 4.06
CA LEU A 59 13.00 0.04 3.49
C LEU A 59 12.86 -1.30 4.23
N ASN A 60 13.97 -2.00 4.40
CA ASN A 60 13.96 -3.29 5.07
C ASN A 60 13.48 -3.15 6.52
N GLN A 61 13.91 -2.09 7.21
CA GLN A 61 13.48 -1.83 8.58
C GLN A 61 11.95 -1.68 8.69
N VAL A 62 11.35 -0.97 7.76
CA VAL A 62 9.91 -0.80 7.73
C VAL A 62 9.20 -2.14 7.48
N ILE A 63 9.67 -2.90 6.50
CA ILE A 63 9.07 -4.18 6.16
C ILE A 63 9.22 -5.17 7.32
N GLU A 64 10.40 -5.21 7.94
CA GLU A 64 10.67 -6.11 9.06
C GLU A 64 9.78 -5.76 10.26
N TRP A 65 9.63 -4.48 10.55
CA TRP A 65 8.73 -4.04 11.61
C TRP A 65 7.30 -4.52 11.36
N PHE A 66 6.83 -4.34 10.12
CA PHE A 66 5.45 -4.62 9.77
C PHE A 66 5.14 -6.12 9.77
N THR A 67 6.09 -6.93 9.28
CA THR A 67 5.86 -8.35 8.99
C THR A 67 6.47 -9.31 10.00
N GLY A 68 7.39 -8.84 10.84
CA GLY A 68 8.12 -9.70 11.74
C GLY A 68 9.23 -10.51 11.07
N PHE A 69 9.44 -10.35 9.78
CA PHE A 69 10.53 -11.03 9.07
C PHE A 69 11.85 -10.38 9.42
N ASP A 70 12.92 -11.17 9.43
CA ASP A 70 14.26 -10.63 9.48
C ASP A 70 14.85 -10.54 8.07
N LYS A 71 16.10 -10.09 7.99
CA LYS A 71 16.78 -9.89 6.71
C LYS A 71 16.87 -11.18 5.91
N ASP A 72 17.19 -12.28 6.57
CA ASP A 72 17.32 -13.58 5.90
C ASP A 72 15.98 -14.08 5.39
N ASP A 73 14.92 -13.88 6.18
CA ASP A 73 13.56 -14.20 5.76
C ASP A 73 13.19 -13.46 4.48
N LEU A 74 13.46 -12.14 4.44
CA LEU A 74 13.15 -11.33 3.28
C LEU A 74 13.89 -11.79 2.04
N GLN A 75 15.18 -12.10 2.20
CA GLN A 75 15.98 -12.57 1.07
C GLN A 75 15.45 -13.90 0.54
N ALA A 76 15.08 -14.82 1.43
CA ALA A 76 14.52 -16.11 1.03
C ALA A 76 13.20 -15.94 0.30
N LEU A 77 12.31 -15.09 0.80
CA LEU A 77 11.00 -14.86 0.18
C LEU A 77 11.15 -14.24 -1.21
N ILE A 78 12.10 -13.34 -1.38
CA ILE A 78 12.38 -12.75 -2.68
C ILE A 78 12.94 -13.80 -3.64
N LYS A 79 13.89 -14.59 -3.16
CA LYS A 79 14.54 -15.63 -3.98
C LYS A 79 13.53 -16.70 -4.42
N GLU A 80 12.61 -17.07 -3.53
CA GLU A 80 11.60 -18.07 -3.80
C GLU A 80 10.44 -17.54 -4.65
N LYS A 81 10.45 -16.26 -4.96
CA LYS A 81 9.42 -15.62 -5.79
C LYS A 81 8.00 -15.84 -5.26
N VAL A 82 7.85 -15.70 -3.93
CA VAL A 82 6.55 -15.91 -3.32
C VAL A 82 5.55 -14.81 -3.73
N THR A 83 4.27 -15.19 -3.77
CA THR A 83 3.20 -14.21 -4.00
C THR A 83 2.96 -13.40 -2.72
N PHE A 84 2.26 -12.27 -2.87
CA PHE A 84 1.83 -11.52 -1.69
C PHE A 84 0.95 -12.37 -0.77
N SER A 85 0.15 -13.27 -1.34
CA SER A 85 -0.65 -14.19 -0.52
C SER A 85 0.24 -14.99 0.43
N THR A 86 1.29 -15.63 -0.10
CA THR A 86 2.21 -16.41 0.71
C THR A 86 2.99 -15.51 1.66
N PHE A 87 3.41 -14.35 1.18
CA PHE A 87 4.17 -13.39 1.97
C PHE A 87 3.41 -13.00 3.25
N PHE A 88 2.15 -12.60 3.10
CA PHE A 88 1.35 -12.19 4.26
C PHE A 88 0.87 -13.36 5.10
N GLN A 89 0.72 -14.56 4.52
CA GLN A 89 0.40 -15.76 5.31
C GLN A 89 1.54 -16.11 6.27
N LYS A 90 2.77 -15.92 5.83
CA LYS A 90 3.94 -16.24 6.66
C LYS A 90 4.30 -15.11 7.62
N ALA A 91 3.77 -13.92 7.40
CA ALA A 91 4.09 -12.75 8.19
C ALA A 91 3.45 -12.81 9.57
N LYS A 92 4.15 -12.23 10.54
CA LYS A 92 3.61 -11.97 11.87
C LYS A 92 3.36 -10.47 11.94
N ILE A 93 2.17 -10.07 11.56
CA ILE A 93 1.83 -8.65 11.44
C ILE A 93 1.96 -7.98 12.81
N HIS A 94 2.62 -6.83 12.83
CA HIS A 94 2.87 -6.09 14.08
C HIS A 94 1.55 -5.75 14.78
N PRO A 95 1.49 -5.89 16.12
CA PRO A 95 0.24 -5.61 16.85
C PRO A 95 -0.30 -4.20 16.65
N ASN A 96 0.58 -3.22 16.34
CA ASN A 96 0.17 -1.84 16.10
C ASN A 96 -0.15 -1.53 14.65
N ALA A 97 -0.12 -2.53 13.78
CA ALA A 97 -0.41 -2.31 12.35
C ALA A 97 -1.80 -1.72 12.13
N HIS A 98 -2.76 -2.07 13.01
CA HIS A 98 -4.12 -1.55 12.91
C HIS A 98 -4.20 -0.03 13.10
N LEU A 99 -3.16 0.58 13.67
CA LEU A 99 -3.10 2.03 13.85
C LEU A 99 -2.70 2.77 12.57
N ILE A 100 -2.26 2.04 11.55
CA ILE A 100 -1.87 2.65 10.27
C ILE A 100 -3.13 3.06 9.53
N LYS A 101 -3.26 4.36 9.28
CA LYS A 101 -4.47 4.96 8.69
C LYS A 101 -4.08 5.94 7.60
N GLY A 102 -5.10 6.43 6.91
CA GLY A 102 -4.93 7.48 5.94
C GLY A 102 -5.01 6.97 4.52
N VAL A 103 -4.63 7.85 3.57
CA VAL A 103 -4.76 7.57 2.15
C VAL A 103 -3.43 7.18 1.57
N VAL A 104 -3.42 6.12 0.76
CA VAL A 104 -2.27 5.70 -0.04
C VAL A 104 -2.79 5.14 -1.36
N CYS A 105 -2.18 5.59 -2.45
CA CYS A 105 -2.56 5.15 -3.81
C CYS A 105 -4.06 5.30 -4.09
N GLY A 106 -4.69 6.35 -3.54
CA GLY A 106 -6.10 6.63 -3.76
C GLY A 106 -7.06 5.86 -2.86
N TYR A 107 -6.56 5.03 -1.97
CA TYR A 107 -7.40 4.27 -1.05
C TYR A 107 -7.25 4.80 0.37
N ARG A 108 -8.37 4.91 1.09
CA ARG A 108 -8.36 5.22 2.52
C ARG A 108 -8.35 3.90 3.27
N ILE A 109 -7.25 3.64 3.96
CA ILE A 109 -6.99 2.33 4.58
C ILE A 109 -8.12 1.88 5.51
N GLU A 110 -8.59 2.79 6.39
CA GLU A 110 -9.60 2.46 7.38
C GLU A 110 -10.97 2.15 6.76
N GLU A 111 -11.15 2.45 5.48
CA GLU A 111 -12.40 2.16 4.76
C GLU A 111 -12.33 0.87 3.96
N ILE A 112 -11.18 0.19 3.93
CA ILE A 112 -11.06 -1.10 3.26
C ILE A 112 -11.74 -2.15 4.14
N GLU A 113 -12.65 -2.95 3.53
CA GLU A 113 -13.42 -3.93 4.27
C GLU A 113 -12.55 -5.07 4.78
N ASP A 114 -12.91 -5.61 5.95
CA ASP A 114 -12.12 -6.66 6.59
C ASP A 114 -12.03 -7.96 5.76
N GLU A 115 -13.04 -8.21 4.90
CA GLU A 115 -12.98 -9.38 4.02
C GLU A 115 -11.83 -9.29 3.01
N PHE A 116 -11.27 -8.09 2.80
CA PHE A 116 -10.12 -7.89 1.93
C PHE A 116 -8.86 -7.63 2.75
N GLU A 117 -8.66 -8.46 3.75
CA GLU A 117 -7.56 -8.28 4.71
C GLU A 117 -6.19 -8.23 4.03
N LEU A 118 -5.94 -9.10 3.05
CA LEU A 118 -4.66 -9.09 2.34
C LEU A 118 -4.41 -7.74 1.66
N TYR A 119 -5.42 -7.23 0.97
CA TYR A 119 -5.32 -5.94 0.31
C TYR A 119 -5.08 -4.82 1.33
N LYS A 120 -5.78 -4.89 2.45
CA LYS A 120 -5.61 -3.90 3.53
C LYS A 120 -4.19 -3.93 4.08
N GLN A 121 -3.64 -5.12 4.33
CA GLN A 121 -2.27 -5.24 4.82
C GLN A 121 -1.25 -4.71 3.80
N CYS A 122 -1.47 -4.98 2.54
CA CYS A 122 -0.61 -4.46 1.49
C CYS A 122 -0.60 -2.92 1.51
N ARG A 123 -1.78 -2.31 1.62
CA ARG A 123 -1.88 -0.85 1.64
C ARG A 123 -1.29 -0.26 2.92
N ARG A 124 -1.43 -0.93 4.06
CA ARG A 124 -0.78 -0.50 5.29
C ARG A 124 0.74 -0.46 5.14
N MET A 125 1.30 -1.51 4.58
CA MET A 125 2.74 -1.56 4.36
C MET A 125 3.17 -0.46 3.40
N GLU A 126 2.43 -0.26 2.32
CA GLU A 126 2.72 0.81 1.37
C GLU A 126 2.61 2.20 2.00
N LYS A 127 1.71 2.37 2.95
CA LYS A 127 1.57 3.66 3.64
C LYS A 127 2.84 3.99 4.42
N LEU A 128 3.43 3.00 5.09
CA LEU A 128 4.70 3.20 5.80
C LEU A 128 5.80 3.58 4.82
N ILE A 129 5.87 2.91 3.69
CA ILE A 129 6.86 3.19 2.65
C ILE A 129 6.63 4.59 2.07
N ASP A 130 5.38 4.97 1.86
CA ASP A 130 5.01 6.29 1.36
C ASP A 130 5.45 7.39 2.32
N GLU A 131 5.24 7.21 3.62
CA GLU A 131 5.68 8.16 4.64
C GLU A 131 7.20 8.31 4.63
N LEU A 132 7.91 7.19 4.47
CA LEU A 132 9.35 7.19 4.39
C LEU A 132 9.81 7.97 3.16
N ALA A 133 9.17 7.76 2.01
CA ALA A 133 9.48 8.46 0.77
C ALA A 133 9.26 9.96 0.88
N LYS A 134 8.29 10.37 1.70
CA LYS A 134 7.97 11.78 1.91
C LYS A 134 8.91 12.46 2.89
N GLY A 135 9.89 11.75 3.42
CA GLY A 135 10.93 12.32 4.27
C GLY A 135 10.64 12.27 5.76
N ARG A 136 9.63 11.52 6.20
CA ARG A 136 9.35 11.39 7.63
C ARG A 136 10.46 10.61 8.32
N LYS A 137 10.70 10.98 9.58
CA LYS A 137 11.68 10.27 10.39
C LYS A 137 11.16 8.90 10.78
N MET A 138 12.06 7.91 10.84
CA MET A 138 11.68 6.54 11.16
C MET A 138 10.92 6.44 12.50
N GLU A 139 11.35 7.17 13.52
CA GLU A 139 10.69 7.15 14.82
C GLU A 139 9.29 7.75 14.80
N LYS A 140 8.93 8.47 13.74
CA LYS A 140 7.57 9.00 13.57
C LYS A 140 6.69 8.05 12.77
N ILE A 141 7.30 7.12 12.03
CA ILE A 141 6.58 6.17 11.18
C ILE A 141 6.24 4.91 11.96
N LEU A 142 7.16 4.41 12.75
CA LEU A 142 7.05 3.14 13.49
C LEU A 142 6.66 3.33 15.00
#